data_fd297ac8801576c8d6aa1f74dd3d9490
#
_entry.id   fd297ac8801576c8d6aa1f74dd3d9490
#
_cell.length_a   1.000
_cell.length_b   1.000
_cell.length_c   1.000
_cell.angle_alpha   90.00
_cell.angle_beta   90.00
_cell.angle_gamma   90.00
#
_symmetry.space_group_name_H-M   'P 1'
#
loop_
_entity.id
_entity.type
_entity.pdbx_description
1 polymer ?
#
loop_
_entity_poly.entity_id
_entity_poly.type
_entity_poly.pdbx_seq_one_letter_code
_entity_poly.pdbx_strand_id
1 'polypeptide(L)'
;MRREYSAGGVVGRGGKVLLVQVENLEGEIVWTFPKGHLEKGETWLKAALREVEEETGWKCRSRGLLSNVSYRFQREKKLVFKRVRWYRMEPLVKTGKPDAAEIIRTKWVDAKRAAKELAYPGDVRALARALKP
;
A
#
# COMPACT_ATOMS: atom_id res chain seq x y z
N MET A 1 4.91 13.13 21.00
CA MET A 1 5.03 12.73 19.59
C MET A 1 4.05 11.60 19.29
N ARG A 2 3.28 11.75 18.25
CA ARG A 2 2.36 10.70 17.80
C ARG A 2 3.09 9.71 16.90
N ARG A 3 2.79 8.43 17.06
CA ARG A 3 3.36 7.37 16.22
C ARG A 3 2.25 6.71 15.40
N GLU A 4 2.50 6.54 14.10
CA GLU A 4 1.57 5.87 13.19
C GLU A 4 2.28 4.76 12.44
N TYR A 5 1.65 3.60 12.38
CA TYR A 5 2.20 2.42 11.71
C TYR A 5 1.23 1.92 10.65
N SER A 6 1.73 1.79 9.44
CA SER A 6 0.95 1.27 8.32
C SER A 6 1.68 0.12 7.64
N ALA A 7 0.92 -0.78 7.05
CA ALA A 7 1.46 -1.89 6.29
C ALA A 7 0.64 -2.08 5.02
N GLY A 8 1.29 -2.50 3.96
CA GLY A 8 0.62 -2.72 2.71
C GLY A 8 1.40 -3.62 1.78
N GLY A 9 0.95 -3.72 0.54
CA GLY A 9 1.53 -4.66 -0.39
C GLY A 9 1.65 -4.15 -1.82
N VAL A 10 2.71 -4.61 -2.46
CA VAL A 10 2.87 -4.50 -3.90
C VAL A 10 2.44 -5.85 -4.46
N VAL A 11 1.24 -5.90 -4.99
CA VAL A 11 0.62 -7.13 -5.51
C VAL A 11 0.98 -7.26 -6.98
N GLY A 12 1.67 -8.34 -7.33
CA GLY A 12 2.14 -8.55 -8.70
C GLY A 12 1.60 -9.82 -9.33
N ARG A 13 1.28 -9.74 -10.60
CA ARG A 13 0.89 -10.89 -11.43
C ARG A 13 1.17 -10.57 -12.89
N GLY A 14 1.89 -11.47 -13.57
CA GLY A 14 2.11 -11.36 -15.00
C GLY A 14 2.78 -10.07 -15.44
N GLY A 15 3.74 -9.56 -14.67
CA GLY A 15 4.42 -8.31 -14.98
C GLY A 15 3.64 -7.05 -14.65
N LYS A 16 2.46 -7.19 -14.02
CA LYS A 16 1.62 -6.05 -13.63
C LYS A 16 1.55 -5.94 -12.11
N VAL A 17 1.28 -4.74 -11.64
CA VAL A 17 1.06 -4.45 -10.21
C VAL A 17 -0.29 -3.79 -10.02
N LEU A 18 -0.89 -4.01 -8.86
CA LEU A 18 -2.24 -3.54 -8.54
C LEU A 18 -2.17 -2.21 -7.80
N LEU A 19 -2.79 -1.19 -8.38
CA LEU A 19 -2.88 0.14 -7.78
C LEU A 19 -4.31 0.43 -7.33
N VAL A 20 -4.43 1.29 -6.31
CA VAL A 20 -5.71 1.81 -5.84
C VAL A 20 -5.74 3.33 -6.01
N GLN A 21 -6.92 3.86 -6.33
CA GLN A 21 -7.12 5.30 -6.43
C GLN A 21 -7.89 5.78 -5.21
N VAL A 22 -7.34 6.79 -4.56
CA VAL A 22 -7.90 7.34 -3.31
C VAL A 22 -7.92 8.86 -3.37
N GLU A 23 -8.74 9.47 -2.50
CA GLU A 23 -8.64 10.89 -2.22
C GLU A 23 -7.80 11.03 -0.95
N ASN A 24 -6.70 11.78 -1.05
CA ASN A 24 -5.82 11.97 0.11
C ASN A 24 -6.32 13.08 1.03
N LEU A 25 -5.58 13.35 2.12
CA LEU A 25 -5.99 14.33 3.13
C LEU A 25 -6.00 15.76 2.58
N GLU A 26 -5.28 16.04 1.49
CA GLU A 26 -5.27 17.34 0.82
C GLU A 26 -6.38 17.46 -0.22
N GLY A 27 -7.22 16.43 -0.36
CA GLY A 27 -8.31 16.42 -1.34
C GLY A 27 -7.87 16.04 -2.75
N GLU A 28 -6.66 15.56 -2.93
CA GLU A 28 -6.15 15.15 -4.24
C GLU A 28 -6.53 13.70 -4.54
N ILE A 29 -6.89 13.43 -5.79
CA ILE A 29 -7.18 12.07 -6.26
C ILE A 29 -5.87 11.49 -6.81
N VAL A 30 -5.38 10.43 -6.18
CA VAL A 30 -4.05 9.89 -6.49
C VAL A 30 -4.07 8.38 -6.59
N TRP A 31 -3.10 7.83 -7.31
CA TRP A 31 -2.83 6.38 -7.35
C TRP A 31 -1.73 6.02 -6.36
N THR A 32 -1.95 4.94 -5.64
CA THR A 32 -0.99 4.45 -4.63
C THR A 32 -1.11 2.93 -4.53
N PHE A 33 -0.17 2.30 -3.81
CA PHE A 33 -0.33 0.90 -3.45
C PHE A 33 -1.27 0.78 -2.24
N PRO A 34 -2.02 -0.32 -2.14
CA PRO A 34 -2.94 -0.53 -1.00
C PRO A 34 -2.17 -0.66 0.32
N LYS A 35 -2.63 0.06 1.33
CA LYS A 35 -2.06 0.02 2.69
C LYS A 35 -3.03 0.60 3.69
N GLY A 36 -2.78 0.33 4.96
CA GLY A 36 -3.55 0.95 6.04
C GLY A 36 -2.90 0.73 7.39
N HIS A 37 -3.54 1.27 8.41
CA HIS A 37 -3.00 1.25 9.77
C HIS A 37 -3.10 -0.12 10.42
N LEU A 38 -2.11 -0.45 11.25
CA LEU A 38 -2.17 -1.63 12.09
C LEU A 38 -3.28 -1.45 13.14
N GLU A 39 -4.01 -2.53 13.37
CA GLU A 39 -4.97 -2.59 14.47
C GLU A 39 -4.27 -3.16 15.71
N LYS A 40 -4.85 -2.89 16.88
CA LYS A 40 -4.26 -3.31 18.15
C LYS A 40 -4.07 -4.83 18.17
N GLY A 41 -2.86 -5.26 18.51
CA GLY A 41 -2.52 -6.67 18.59
C GLY A 41 -2.23 -7.34 17.26
N GLU A 42 -2.29 -6.60 16.18
CA GLU A 42 -2.07 -7.13 14.83
C GLU A 42 -0.59 -7.10 14.48
N THR A 43 -0.08 -8.15 13.84
CA THR A 43 1.29 -8.13 13.32
C THR A 43 1.34 -7.29 12.04
N TRP A 44 2.55 -6.84 11.68
CA TRP A 44 2.75 -6.08 10.44
C TRP A 44 2.23 -6.84 9.21
N LEU A 45 2.58 -8.13 9.13
CA LEU A 45 2.18 -8.93 7.97
C LEU A 45 0.67 -9.13 7.91
N LYS A 46 0.03 -9.42 9.05
CA LYS A 46 -1.43 -9.58 9.06
C LYS A 46 -2.14 -8.31 8.68
N ALA A 47 -1.65 -7.16 9.16
CA ALA A 47 -2.20 -5.86 8.77
C ALA A 47 -2.08 -5.64 7.27
N ALA A 48 -0.92 -5.93 6.70
CA ALA A 48 -0.69 -5.77 5.27
C ALA A 48 -1.66 -6.61 4.44
N LEU A 49 -1.80 -7.89 4.79
CA LEU A 49 -2.69 -8.80 4.08
C LEU A 49 -4.16 -8.37 4.20
N ARG A 50 -4.58 -7.97 5.40
CA ARG A 50 -5.94 -7.49 5.65
C ARG A 50 -6.24 -6.23 4.86
N GLU A 51 -5.36 -5.24 4.92
CA GLU A 51 -5.58 -3.96 4.23
C GLU A 51 -5.62 -4.14 2.71
N VAL A 52 -4.75 -4.98 2.16
CA VAL A 52 -4.78 -5.25 0.73
C VAL A 52 -6.11 -5.91 0.34
N GLU A 53 -6.59 -6.87 1.13
CA GLU A 53 -7.86 -7.53 0.83
C GLU A 53 -9.03 -6.55 0.92
N GLU A 54 -9.08 -5.72 1.96
CA GLU A 54 -10.13 -4.71 2.12
C GLU A 54 -10.15 -3.70 0.97
N GLU A 55 -8.98 -3.25 0.55
CA GLU A 55 -8.88 -2.18 -0.46
C GLU A 55 -8.97 -2.68 -1.89
N THR A 56 -8.67 -3.94 -2.14
CA THR A 56 -8.64 -4.47 -3.52
C THR A 56 -9.61 -5.61 -3.77
N GLY A 57 -10.09 -6.28 -2.71
CA GLY A 57 -10.89 -7.49 -2.84
C GLY A 57 -10.07 -8.74 -3.13
N TRP A 58 -8.75 -8.65 -3.07
CA TRP A 58 -7.87 -9.79 -3.33
C TRP A 58 -7.26 -10.33 -2.04
N LYS A 59 -7.50 -11.61 -1.79
CA LYS A 59 -6.74 -12.34 -0.78
C LYS A 59 -5.40 -12.72 -1.39
N CYS A 60 -4.32 -12.34 -0.71
CA CYS A 60 -2.97 -12.50 -1.20
C CYS A 60 -2.14 -13.34 -0.25
N ARG A 61 -0.97 -13.77 -0.73
CA ARG A 61 0.07 -14.29 0.14
C ARG A 61 1.32 -13.43 0.02
N SER A 62 2.09 -13.37 1.10
CA SER A 62 3.33 -12.60 1.13
C SER A 62 4.47 -13.38 0.49
N ARG A 63 5.31 -12.65 -0.25
CA ARG A 63 6.56 -13.15 -0.79
C ARG A 63 7.75 -12.43 -0.17
N GLY A 64 7.56 -11.80 0.98
CA GLY A 64 8.62 -11.19 1.75
C GLY A 64 8.53 -9.67 1.86
N LEU A 65 9.27 -9.14 2.80
CA LEU A 65 9.34 -7.70 3.06
C LEU A 65 10.13 -7.00 1.95
N LEU A 66 9.55 -5.95 1.38
CA LEU A 66 10.19 -5.15 0.35
C LEU A 66 10.87 -3.90 0.92
N SER A 67 10.20 -3.24 1.85
CA SER A 67 10.63 -1.92 2.29
C SER A 67 10.12 -1.65 3.69
N ASN A 68 10.93 -0.96 4.48
CA ASN A 68 10.61 -0.57 5.84
C ASN A 68 11.09 0.87 5.99
N VAL A 69 10.17 1.83 5.86
CA VAL A 69 10.49 3.26 5.78
C VAL A 69 9.93 3.98 6.99
N SER A 70 10.76 4.84 7.58
CA SER A 70 10.33 5.71 8.68
C SER A 70 10.59 7.15 8.32
N TYR A 71 9.67 8.03 8.70
CA TYR A 71 9.85 9.45 8.50
C TYR A 71 9.05 10.24 9.53
N ARG A 72 9.39 11.52 9.67
CA ARG A 72 8.72 12.45 10.59
C ARG A 72 8.11 13.57 9.79
N PHE A 73 6.97 14.06 10.26
CA PHE A 73 6.32 15.22 9.65
C PHE A 73 5.44 15.90 10.71
N GLN A 74 4.97 17.09 10.37
CA GLN A 74 4.07 17.83 11.27
C GLN A 74 2.65 17.81 10.72
N ARG A 75 1.70 17.56 11.60
CA ARG A 75 0.28 17.65 11.32
C ARG A 75 -0.36 18.50 12.42
N GLU A 76 -0.99 19.60 12.03
CA GLU A 76 -1.62 20.52 13.00
C GLU A 76 -0.64 20.94 14.13
N LYS A 77 0.58 21.28 13.73
CA LYS A 77 1.67 21.73 14.62
C LYS A 77 2.19 20.65 15.57
N LYS A 78 1.77 19.39 15.40
CA LYS A 78 2.26 18.28 16.20
C LYS A 78 3.19 17.40 15.39
N LEU A 79 4.26 16.93 16.05
CA LEU A 79 5.20 16.03 15.41
C LEU A 79 4.62 14.62 15.32
N VAL A 80 4.66 14.04 14.12
CA VAL A 80 4.22 12.66 13.87
C VAL A 80 5.39 11.85 13.37
N PHE A 81 5.60 10.69 13.98
CA PHE A 81 6.53 9.68 13.51
C PHE A 81 5.74 8.61 12.78
N LYS A 82 6.09 8.34 11.53
CA LYS A 82 5.39 7.33 10.73
C LYS A 82 6.34 6.27 10.25
N ARG A 83 5.91 4.99 10.34
CA ARG A 83 6.62 3.87 9.77
C ARG A 83 5.68 3.12 8.85
N VAL A 84 6.17 2.75 7.66
CA VAL A 84 5.41 2.00 6.67
C VAL A 84 6.22 0.78 6.25
N ARG A 85 5.62 -0.40 6.30
CA ARG A 85 6.22 -1.62 5.76
C ARG A 85 5.45 -2.09 4.55
N TRP A 86 6.18 -2.38 3.47
CA TRP A 86 5.64 -2.88 2.23
C TRP A 86 6.09 -4.31 2.02
N TYR A 87 5.14 -5.17 1.63
CA TYR A 87 5.42 -6.59 1.35
C TYR A 87 5.19 -6.88 -0.12
N ARG A 88 6.04 -7.74 -0.69
CA ARG A 88 5.78 -8.32 -2.01
C ARG A 88 4.66 -9.34 -1.84
N MET A 89 3.63 -9.23 -2.66
CA MET A 89 2.48 -10.12 -2.57
C MET A 89 2.09 -10.69 -3.92
N GLU A 90 1.51 -11.89 -3.88
CA GLU A 90 0.86 -12.44 -5.06
C GLU A 90 -0.60 -12.70 -4.75
N PRO A 91 -1.51 -12.43 -5.72
CA PRO A 91 -2.93 -12.63 -5.49
C PRO A 91 -3.27 -14.12 -5.58
N LEU A 92 -4.11 -14.57 -4.65
CA LEU A 92 -4.57 -15.97 -4.61
C LEU A 92 -5.98 -16.08 -5.15
N VAL A 93 -6.91 -15.32 -4.60
CA VAL A 93 -8.32 -15.40 -4.99
C VAL A 93 -9.01 -14.07 -4.74
N LYS A 94 -9.91 -13.70 -5.64
CA LYS A 94 -10.73 -12.52 -5.47
C LYS A 94 -11.88 -12.86 -4.52
N THR A 95 -11.92 -12.22 -3.36
CA THR A 95 -12.88 -12.53 -2.30
C THR A 95 -14.01 -11.51 -2.22
N GLY A 96 -13.83 -10.33 -2.84
CA GLY A 96 -14.83 -9.28 -2.72
C GLY A 96 -14.53 -8.10 -3.63
N LYS A 97 -15.12 -6.97 -3.29
CA LYS A 97 -14.94 -5.71 -4.00
C LYS A 97 -14.10 -4.77 -3.14
N PRO A 98 -13.42 -3.79 -3.76
CA PRO A 98 -12.75 -2.73 -2.98
C PRO A 98 -13.73 -2.01 -2.05
N ASP A 99 -13.23 -1.56 -0.91
CA ASP A 99 -14.01 -0.78 0.05
C ASP A 99 -14.40 0.56 -0.58
N ALA A 100 -15.67 0.71 -0.94
CA ALA A 100 -16.18 1.89 -1.65
C ALA A 100 -16.08 3.18 -0.81
N ALA A 101 -15.94 3.06 0.53
CA ALA A 101 -15.80 4.25 1.37
C ALA A 101 -14.41 4.89 1.24
N GLU A 102 -13.40 4.11 0.90
CA GLU A 102 -12.02 4.60 0.83
C GLU A 102 -11.43 4.54 -0.57
N ILE A 103 -11.85 3.58 -1.38
CA ILE A 103 -11.24 3.30 -2.69
C ILE A 103 -12.18 3.73 -3.79
N ILE A 104 -11.70 4.63 -4.66
CA ILE A 104 -12.48 5.08 -5.81
C ILE A 104 -12.49 3.98 -6.87
N ARG A 105 -11.33 3.42 -7.20
CA ARG A 105 -11.21 2.30 -8.13
C ARG A 105 -9.83 1.68 -8.03
N THR A 106 -9.66 0.54 -8.69
CA THR A 106 -8.38 -0.16 -8.76
C THR A 106 -8.03 -0.40 -10.22
N LYS A 107 -6.74 -0.64 -10.49
CA LYS A 107 -6.30 -1.07 -11.80
C LYS A 107 -4.99 -1.85 -11.73
N TRP A 108 -4.80 -2.74 -12.69
CA TRP A 108 -3.52 -3.41 -12.92
C TRP A 108 -2.72 -2.59 -13.92
N VAL A 109 -1.47 -2.31 -13.61
CA VAL A 109 -0.59 -1.47 -14.44
C VAL A 109 0.71 -2.23 -14.67
N ASP A 110 1.25 -2.13 -15.88
CA ASP A 110 2.58 -2.67 -16.18
C ASP A 110 3.56 -2.18 -15.13
N ALA A 111 4.26 -3.12 -14.48
CA ALA A 111 5.15 -2.80 -13.36
C ALA A 111 6.26 -1.82 -13.76
N LYS A 112 6.75 -1.89 -15.00
CA LYS A 112 7.81 -1.01 -15.47
C LYS A 112 7.33 0.41 -15.72
N ARG A 113 6.02 0.62 -15.85
CA ARG A 113 5.41 1.93 -16.09
C ARG A 113 4.71 2.50 -14.87
N ALA A 114 4.53 1.69 -13.83
CA ALA A 114 3.73 2.09 -12.67
C ALA A 114 4.29 3.30 -11.93
N ALA A 115 5.61 3.52 -11.97
CA ALA A 115 6.22 4.66 -11.30
C ALA A 115 5.65 6.01 -11.76
N LYS A 116 5.20 6.10 -13.00
CA LYS A 116 4.61 7.34 -13.55
C LYS A 116 3.24 7.64 -12.96
N GLU A 117 2.55 6.63 -12.47
CA GLU A 117 1.22 6.77 -11.90
C GLU A 117 1.24 7.05 -10.40
N LEU A 118 2.29 6.60 -9.72
CA LEU A 118 2.38 6.67 -8.26
C LEU A 118 2.68 8.08 -7.78
N ALA A 119 1.87 8.57 -6.84
CA ALA A 119 1.99 9.94 -6.33
C ALA A 119 3.07 10.10 -5.26
N TYR A 120 3.46 9.03 -4.57
CA TYR A 120 4.33 9.14 -3.40
C TYR A 120 5.69 8.50 -3.59
N PRO A 121 6.77 9.18 -3.15
CA PRO A 121 8.13 8.62 -3.28
C PRO A 121 8.31 7.27 -2.58
N GLY A 122 7.62 7.05 -1.44
CA GLY A 122 7.70 5.76 -0.73
C GLY A 122 7.16 4.61 -1.56
N ASP A 123 6.08 4.84 -2.30
CA ASP A 123 5.51 3.84 -3.20
C ASP A 123 6.46 3.55 -4.36
N VAL A 124 7.08 4.58 -4.92
CA VAL A 124 8.04 4.43 -6.01
C VAL A 124 9.24 3.60 -5.56
N ARG A 125 9.73 3.83 -4.33
CA ARG A 125 10.83 3.02 -3.77
C ARG A 125 10.42 1.57 -3.56
N ALA A 126 9.20 1.32 -3.08
CA ALA A 126 8.69 -0.04 -2.90
C ALA A 126 8.60 -0.75 -4.25
N LEU A 127 8.12 -0.06 -5.28
CA LEU A 127 8.06 -0.60 -6.64
C LEU A 127 9.45 -0.96 -7.15
N ALA A 128 10.43 -0.09 -6.96
CA ALA A 128 11.79 -0.32 -7.40
C ALA A 128 12.37 -1.59 -6.78
N ARG A 129 12.09 -1.82 -5.50
CA ARG A 129 12.52 -3.05 -4.82
C ARG A 129 11.77 -4.28 -5.35
N ALA A 130 10.50 -4.13 -5.67
CA ALA A 130 9.70 -5.21 -6.22
C ALA A 130 10.18 -5.65 -7.60
N LEU A 131 10.77 -4.73 -8.38
CA LEU A 131 11.29 -5.02 -9.71
C LEU A 131 12.67 -5.69 -9.69
N LYS A 132 13.35 -5.72 -8.58
CA LYS A 132 14.62 -6.43 -8.45
C LYS A 132 14.38 -7.93 -8.41
N PRO A 133 15.22 -8.73 -9.10
CA PRO A 133 15.12 -10.18 -9.07
C PRO A 133 15.42 -10.77 -7.69
#